data_62ef37ea46ce01004553976182b973ed
#
_entry.id   62ef37ea46ce01004553976182b973ed
#
_cell.length_a   1.000
_cell.length_b   1.000
_cell.length_c   1.000
_cell.angle_alpha   90.00
_cell.angle_beta   90.00
_cell.angle_gamma   90.00
#
_symmetry.space_group_name_H-M   'P 1'
#
loop_
_entity.id
_entity.type
_entity.pdbx_description
1 polymer ?
#
loop_
_entity_poly.entity_id
_entity_poly.type
_entity_poly.pdbx_seq_one_letter_code
_entity_poly.pdbx_strand_id
1 'polypeptide(L)'
;MNRNVRKLTKLAAAYRAAEEAIVHAFFAKPRGKQDHLRWLRAQAFKEYSAIKPIFTALAKLYPEIDRGIDRHDYEELTEKLADETKHARLVMDLLEEISGKKITFKDLLWLPQDRKLAKIRARYSPSYATLLHGSGTISAKEIRRQDESIERAAITLTEGGGGALYRVCSELKTSGVEGRIAKVFYDILLDEVGHKDSGGRALAPLVKTQADFDRAAKIICEVSGQRLRMRNEQFGFPLSKNQLAELDRRAQGAVKGRR
;
A
#
# COMPACT_ATOMS: atom_id res chain seq x y z
N MET A 1 17.66 4.54 -16.12
CA MET A 1 16.20 4.83 -15.99
C MET A 1 15.85 6.00 -16.91
N ASN A 2 14.90 5.83 -17.82
CA ASN A 2 14.53 6.88 -18.77
C ASN A 2 13.85 8.09 -18.09
N ARG A 3 13.75 9.24 -18.81
CA ARG A 3 13.23 10.51 -18.29
C ARG A 3 11.78 10.36 -17.78
N ASN A 4 10.94 9.58 -18.48
CA ASN A 4 9.53 9.40 -18.13
C ASN A 4 9.37 8.61 -16.83
N VAL A 5 10.11 7.52 -16.65
CA VAL A 5 10.09 6.73 -15.41
C VAL A 5 10.57 7.57 -14.22
N ARG A 6 11.62 8.40 -14.39
CA ARG A 6 12.04 9.35 -13.34
C ARG A 6 10.94 10.32 -12.94
N LYS A 7 10.14 10.82 -13.89
CA LYS A 7 8.98 11.68 -13.59
C LYS A 7 7.90 10.92 -12.81
N LEU A 8 7.59 9.67 -13.20
CA LEU A 8 6.61 8.84 -12.49
C LEU A 8 7.05 8.53 -11.05
N THR A 9 8.35 8.23 -10.85
CA THR A 9 8.92 8.04 -9.51
C THR A 9 8.82 9.32 -8.66
N LYS A 10 9.07 10.50 -9.25
CA LYS A 10 8.88 11.79 -8.56
C LYS A 10 7.41 12.03 -8.19
N LEU A 11 6.47 11.67 -9.06
CA LEU A 11 5.03 11.78 -8.79
C LEU A 11 4.65 10.89 -7.60
N ALA A 12 5.05 9.64 -7.60
CA ALA A 12 4.80 8.71 -6.51
C ALA A 12 5.43 9.20 -5.19
N ALA A 13 6.66 9.74 -5.24
CA ALA A 13 7.34 10.32 -4.08
C ALA A 13 6.60 11.55 -3.52
N ALA A 14 6.04 12.42 -4.38
CA ALA A 14 5.24 13.55 -3.95
C ALA A 14 3.95 13.12 -3.24
N TYR A 15 3.29 12.07 -3.72
CA TYR A 15 2.14 11.48 -3.04
C TYR A 15 2.52 10.82 -1.70
N ARG A 16 3.69 10.20 -1.63
CA ARG A 16 4.23 9.65 -0.37
C ARG A 16 4.42 10.76 0.67
N ALA A 17 5.03 11.87 0.30
CA ALA A 17 5.18 13.02 1.18
C ALA A 17 3.84 13.62 1.62
N ALA A 18 2.83 13.62 0.73
CA ALA A 18 1.48 14.03 1.08
C ALA A 18 0.81 13.07 2.08
N GLU A 19 1.06 11.77 1.97
CA GLU A 19 0.57 10.76 2.92
C GLU A 19 1.24 10.92 4.30
N GLU A 20 2.55 11.18 4.34
CA GLU A 20 3.30 11.50 5.57
C GLU A 20 2.72 12.72 6.29
N ALA A 21 2.36 13.78 5.55
CA ALA A 21 1.75 14.97 6.12
C ALA A 21 0.43 14.68 6.85
N ILE A 22 -0.36 13.71 6.37
CA ILE A 22 -1.59 13.28 7.05
C ILE A 22 -1.25 12.57 8.37
N VAL A 23 -0.26 11.67 8.37
CA VAL A 23 0.16 10.94 9.56
C VAL A 23 0.73 11.90 10.61
N HIS A 24 1.61 12.82 10.20
CA HIS A 24 2.14 13.86 11.07
C HIS A 24 1.03 14.75 11.65
N ALA A 25 0.02 15.14 10.87
CA ALA A 25 -1.10 15.93 11.36
C ALA A 25 -1.92 15.20 12.44
N PHE A 26 -2.01 13.86 12.38
CA PHE A 26 -2.63 13.08 13.43
C PHE A 26 -1.79 13.11 14.72
N PHE A 27 -0.49 12.84 14.64
CA PHE A 27 0.40 12.79 15.81
C PHE A 27 0.83 14.15 16.33
N ALA A 28 0.53 15.25 15.61
CA ALA A 28 0.78 16.61 16.09
C ALA A 28 -0.06 17.00 17.33
N LYS A 29 -1.08 16.22 17.67
CA LYS A 29 -1.93 16.42 18.84
C LYS A 29 -1.87 15.19 19.73
N PRO A 30 -1.97 15.35 21.07
CA PRO A 30 -2.08 14.22 21.98
C PRO A 30 -3.24 13.30 21.59
N ARG A 31 -3.01 11.99 21.58
CA ARG A 31 -4.00 10.98 21.21
C ARG A 31 -4.29 10.04 22.36
N GLY A 32 -5.56 9.76 22.54
CA GLY A 32 -6.00 8.78 23.53
C GLY A 32 -5.87 7.35 23.02
N LYS A 33 -5.95 6.39 23.94
CA LYS A 33 -5.93 4.95 23.63
C LYS A 33 -6.92 4.58 22.53
N GLN A 34 -8.13 5.13 22.55
CA GLN A 34 -9.17 4.81 21.57
C GLN A 34 -8.86 5.33 20.16
N ASP A 35 -8.17 6.47 20.05
CA ASP A 35 -7.71 6.99 18.77
C ASP A 35 -6.72 6.01 18.12
N HIS A 36 -5.78 5.50 18.90
CA HIS A 36 -4.81 4.52 18.43
C HIS A 36 -5.48 3.19 18.05
N LEU A 37 -6.37 2.67 18.88
CA LEU A 37 -7.08 1.43 18.58
C LEU A 37 -7.90 1.50 17.29
N ARG A 38 -8.51 2.65 17.00
CA ARG A 38 -9.30 2.84 15.77
C ARG A 38 -8.46 2.69 14.50
N TRP A 39 -7.37 3.46 14.39
CA TRP A 39 -6.57 3.43 13.18
C TRP A 39 -5.76 2.15 13.04
N LEU A 40 -5.32 1.55 14.15
CA LEU A 40 -4.63 0.25 14.15
C LEU A 40 -5.55 -0.89 13.67
N ARG A 41 -6.84 -0.90 14.06
CA ARG A 41 -7.81 -1.86 13.51
C ARG A 41 -7.96 -1.75 11.99
N ALA A 42 -7.93 -0.54 11.47
CA ALA A 42 -7.97 -0.32 10.03
C ALA A 42 -6.64 -0.72 9.35
N GLN A 43 -5.50 -0.52 10.01
CA GLN A 43 -4.20 -0.99 9.50
C GLN A 43 -4.12 -2.51 9.52
N ALA A 44 -4.48 -3.15 10.63
CA ALA A 44 -4.50 -4.62 10.73
C ALA A 44 -5.39 -5.26 9.66
N PHE A 45 -6.52 -4.64 9.32
CA PHE A 45 -7.34 -5.11 8.19
C PHE A 45 -6.57 -5.10 6.88
N LYS A 46 -5.77 -4.07 6.60
CA LYS A 46 -5.00 -3.97 5.35
C LYS A 46 -3.92 -5.04 5.27
N GLU A 47 -3.12 -5.18 6.33
CA GLU A 47 -2.07 -6.21 6.40
C GLU A 47 -2.69 -7.61 6.23
N TYR A 48 -3.75 -7.90 6.96
CA TYR A 48 -4.44 -9.18 6.86
C TYR A 48 -5.06 -9.42 5.47
N SER A 49 -5.64 -8.38 4.86
CA SER A 49 -6.28 -8.50 3.54
C SER A 49 -5.27 -8.64 2.40
N ALA A 50 -4.02 -8.17 2.56
CA ALA A 50 -2.96 -8.33 1.58
C ALA A 50 -2.53 -9.79 1.39
N ILE A 51 -2.66 -10.63 2.42
CA ILE A 51 -2.34 -12.06 2.39
C ILE A 51 -3.15 -12.79 1.31
N LYS A 52 -4.43 -12.50 1.19
CA LYS A 52 -5.35 -13.26 0.34
C LYS A 52 -5.02 -13.23 -1.16
N PRO A 53 -4.72 -12.08 -1.78
CA PRO A 53 -4.31 -12.02 -3.19
C PRO A 53 -3.02 -12.78 -3.47
N ILE A 54 -2.04 -12.69 -2.57
CA ILE A 54 -0.74 -13.36 -2.72
C ILE A 54 -0.92 -14.87 -2.60
N PHE A 55 -1.63 -15.33 -1.57
CA PHE A 55 -1.94 -16.74 -1.41
C PHE A 55 -2.72 -17.30 -2.60
N THR A 56 -3.66 -16.53 -3.14
CA THR A 56 -4.40 -16.92 -4.36
C THR A 56 -3.47 -17.05 -5.57
N ALA A 57 -2.54 -16.12 -5.75
CA ALA A 57 -1.56 -16.17 -6.83
C ALA A 57 -0.68 -17.42 -6.70
N LEU A 58 -0.12 -17.68 -5.52
CA LEU A 58 0.68 -18.86 -5.25
C LEU A 58 -0.08 -20.16 -5.55
N ALA A 59 -1.32 -20.28 -5.05
CA ALA A 59 -2.15 -21.48 -5.28
C ALA A 59 -2.47 -21.72 -6.77
N LYS A 60 -2.58 -20.64 -7.58
CA LYS A 60 -2.82 -20.74 -9.01
C LYS A 60 -1.56 -21.02 -9.82
N LEU A 61 -0.42 -20.53 -9.39
CA LEU A 61 0.86 -20.70 -10.08
C LEU A 61 1.52 -22.03 -9.73
N TYR A 62 1.29 -22.56 -8.53
CA TYR A 62 1.90 -23.83 -8.07
C TYR A 62 1.78 -24.99 -9.08
N PRO A 63 0.62 -25.30 -9.67
CA PRO A 63 0.48 -26.39 -10.65
C PRO A 63 1.27 -26.17 -11.95
N GLU A 64 1.81 -24.97 -12.18
CA GLU A 64 2.53 -24.61 -13.39
C GLU A 64 4.06 -24.54 -13.20
N ILE A 65 4.56 -24.78 -11.97
CA ILE A 65 5.99 -24.83 -11.68
C ILE A 65 6.69 -25.85 -12.56
N ASP A 66 6.08 -27.03 -12.76
CA ASP A 66 6.62 -28.09 -13.60
C ASP A 66 6.57 -27.75 -15.09
N ARG A 67 5.85 -26.71 -15.49
CA ARG A 67 5.68 -26.24 -16.86
C ARG A 67 6.59 -25.05 -17.21
N GLY A 68 7.55 -24.73 -16.36
CA GLY A 68 8.55 -23.71 -16.62
C GLY A 68 8.22 -22.29 -16.13
N ILE A 69 7.42 -22.15 -15.07
CA ILE A 69 7.36 -20.88 -14.34
C ILE A 69 8.73 -20.57 -13.77
N ASP A 70 9.12 -19.28 -13.83
CA ASP A 70 10.34 -18.83 -13.17
C ASP A 70 10.25 -19.09 -11.66
N ARG A 71 11.21 -19.89 -11.17
CA ARG A 71 11.28 -20.26 -9.75
C ARG A 71 11.53 -19.04 -8.87
N HIS A 72 12.20 -18.02 -9.39
CA HIS A 72 12.46 -16.76 -8.69
C HIS A 72 11.16 -15.97 -8.46
N ASP A 73 10.26 -15.93 -9.45
CA ASP A 73 8.94 -15.27 -9.29
C ASP A 73 8.12 -15.97 -8.19
N TYR A 74 8.20 -17.30 -8.11
CA TYR A 74 7.51 -18.07 -7.07
C TYR A 74 8.11 -17.82 -5.70
N GLU A 75 9.45 -17.80 -5.59
CA GLU A 75 10.18 -17.49 -4.36
C GLU A 75 9.83 -16.10 -3.86
N GLU A 76 9.87 -15.06 -4.72
CA GLU A 76 9.51 -13.68 -4.37
C GLU A 76 8.07 -13.58 -3.83
N LEU A 77 7.11 -14.28 -4.44
CA LEU A 77 5.72 -14.33 -3.95
C LEU A 77 5.62 -15.03 -2.57
N THR A 78 6.42 -16.06 -2.34
CA THR A 78 6.44 -16.78 -1.06
C THR A 78 7.04 -15.92 0.05
N GLU A 79 8.14 -15.23 -0.20
CA GLU A 79 8.74 -14.26 0.72
C GLU A 79 7.74 -13.15 1.05
N LYS A 80 7.10 -12.59 0.03
CA LYS A 80 6.08 -11.55 0.21
C LYS A 80 4.88 -12.04 1.03
N LEU A 81 4.46 -13.30 0.87
CA LEU A 81 3.41 -13.89 1.72
C LEU A 81 3.85 -14.00 3.18
N ALA A 82 5.10 -14.39 3.42
CA ALA A 82 5.65 -14.48 4.77
C ALA A 82 5.70 -13.11 5.45
N ASP A 83 6.15 -12.06 4.73
CA ASP A 83 6.22 -10.70 5.24
C ASP A 83 4.83 -10.14 5.59
N GLU A 84 3.85 -10.24 4.68
CA GLU A 84 2.49 -9.77 4.94
C GLU A 84 1.82 -10.53 6.10
N THR A 85 2.10 -11.83 6.26
CA THR A 85 1.63 -12.63 7.39
C THR A 85 2.26 -12.16 8.70
N LYS A 86 3.57 -11.86 8.70
CA LYS A 86 4.30 -11.29 9.83
C LYS A 86 3.75 -9.91 10.20
N HIS A 87 3.54 -9.03 9.22
CA HIS A 87 2.99 -7.68 9.43
C HIS A 87 1.59 -7.72 10.05
N ALA A 88 0.70 -8.56 9.50
CA ALA A 88 -0.65 -8.75 10.05
C ALA A 88 -0.60 -9.21 11.51
N ARG A 89 0.25 -10.20 11.84
CA ARG A 89 0.45 -10.67 13.21
C ARG A 89 0.96 -9.55 14.12
N LEU A 90 2.00 -8.84 13.74
CA LEU A 90 2.60 -7.78 14.55
C LEU A 90 1.59 -6.68 14.90
N VAL A 91 0.76 -6.26 13.94
CA VAL A 91 -0.25 -5.22 14.18
C VAL A 91 -1.41 -5.75 15.03
N MET A 92 -1.79 -7.03 14.87
CA MET A 92 -2.83 -7.64 15.72
C MET A 92 -2.34 -7.85 17.16
N ASP A 93 -1.12 -8.32 17.36
CA ASP A 93 -0.49 -8.48 18.69
C ASP A 93 -0.42 -7.11 19.41
N LEU A 94 -0.03 -6.05 18.69
CA LEU A 94 -0.03 -4.68 19.20
C LEU A 94 -1.44 -4.21 19.61
N LEU A 95 -2.46 -4.54 18.84
CA LEU A 95 -3.85 -4.25 19.19
C LEU A 95 -4.29 -4.98 20.46
N GLU A 96 -3.93 -6.26 20.60
CA GLU A 96 -4.21 -7.04 21.81
C GLU A 96 -3.53 -6.43 23.03
N GLU A 97 -2.25 -6.10 22.92
CA GLU A 97 -1.47 -5.46 23.98
C GLU A 97 -2.08 -4.12 24.42
N ILE A 98 -2.43 -3.25 23.45
CA ILE A 98 -3.01 -1.93 23.78
C ILE A 98 -4.43 -2.07 24.32
N SER A 99 -5.26 -2.95 23.73
CA SER A 99 -6.67 -3.09 24.14
C SER A 99 -6.83 -3.84 25.45
N GLY A 100 -5.94 -4.79 25.75
CA GLY A 100 -6.07 -5.79 26.81
C GLY A 100 -7.10 -6.87 26.49
N LYS A 101 -7.42 -7.08 25.22
CA LYS A 101 -8.43 -8.04 24.73
C LYS A 101 -7.90 -8.80 23.53
N LYS A 102 -8.30 -10.05 23.40
CA LYS A 102 -8.01 -10.83 22.19
C LYS A 102 -8.70 -10.19 20.98
N ILE A 103 -7.95 -10.09 19.87
CA ILE A 103 -8.40 -9.48 18.62
C ILE A 103 -8.62 -10.58 17.58
N THR A 104 -9.76 -10.51 16.91
CA THR A 104 -10.15 -11.40 15.83
C THR A 104 -10.39 -10.61 14.55
N PHE A 105 -10.52 -11.30 13.41
CA PHE A 105 -10.87 -10.65 12.15
C PHE A 105 -12.14 -9.78 12.22
N LYS A 106 -13.11 -10.14 13.07
CA LYS A 106 -14.36 -9.38 13.26
C LYS A 106 -14.15 -8.01 13.91
N ASP A 107 -13.03 -7.83 14.61
CA ASP A 107 -12.67 -6.58 15.28
C ASP A 107 -11.95 -5.59 14.35
N LEU A 108 -11.54 -6.04 13.16
CA LEU A 108 -10.83 -5.25 12.18
C LEU A 108 -11.79 -4.34 11.40
N LEU A 109 -11.29 -3.22 10.89
CA LEU A 109 -12.10 -2.20 10.24
C LEU A 109 -11.76 -2.07 8.75
N TRP A 110 -12.66 -2.49 7.88
CA TRP A 110 -12.57 -2.15 6.48
C TRP A 110 -13.31 -0.84 6.19
N LEU A 111 -12.57 0.24 6.17
CA LEU A 111 -13.11 1.60 6.06
C LEU A 111 -13.67 1.91 4.66
N PRO A 112 -14.70 2.79 4.54
CA PRO A 112 -15.30 3.18 3.27
C PRO A 112 -14.32 3.67 2.21
N GLN A 113 -13.34 4.52 2.56
CA GLN A 113 -12.37 5.01 1.58
C GLN A 113 -11.37 3.93 1.15
N ASP A 114 -11.08 2.96 2.01
CA ASP A 114 -10.26 1.81 1.66
C ASP A 114 -11.00 0.87 0.69
N ARG A 115 -12.30 0.63 0.90
CA ARG A 115 -13.15 -0.08 -0.08
C ARG A 115 -13.16 0.60 -1.45
N LYS A 116 -13.20 1.94 -1.49
CA LYS A 116 -13.09 2.70 -2.74
C LYS A 116 -11.72 2.52 -3.39
N LEU A 117 -10.64 2.51 -2.62
CA LEU A 117 -9.29 2.24 -3.11
C LEU A 117 -9.18 0.84 -3.71
N ALA A 118 -9.73 -0.18 -3.03
CA ALA A 118 -9.78 -1.54 -3.55
C ALA A 118 -10.54 -1.62 -4.89
N LYS A 119 -11.69 -0.94 -5.01
CA LYS A 119 -12.45 -0.87 -6.28
C LYS A 119 -11.67 -0.18 -7.40
N ILE A 120 -10.93 0.89 -7.11
CA ILE A 120 -10.09 1.57 -8.09
C ILE A 120 -8.97 0.64 -8.57
N ARG A 121 -8.25 0.00 -7.66
CA ARG A 121 -7.18 -0.95 -7.99
C ARG A 121 -7.71 -2.13 -8.82
N ALA A 122 -8.87 -2.68 -8.46
CA ALA A 122 -9.50 -3.80 -9.17
C ALA A 122 -9.84 -3.49 -10.64
N ARG A 123 -10.08 -2.21 -10.99
CA ARG A 123 -10.29 -1.81 -12.39
C ARG A 123 -9.04 -1.94 -13.24
N TYR A 124 -7.88 -1.81 -12.62
CA TYR A 124 -6.58 -1.82 -13.31
C TYR A 124 -5.87 -3.18 -13.22
N SER A 125 -6.10 -3.92 -12.15
CA SER A 125 -5.46 -5.22 -11.96
C SER A 125 -6.43 -6.21 -11.32
N PRO A 126 -6.77 -7.31 -12.04
CA PRO A 126 -7.70 -8.33 -11.56
C PRO A 126 -7.29 -8.99 -10.24
N SER A 127 -6.00 -9.06 -9.90
CA SER A 127 -5.56 -9.61 -8.61
C SER A 127 -6.16 -8.85 -7.42
N TYR A 128 -6.36 -7.54 -7.55
CA TYR A 128 -7.05 -6.75 -6.51
C TYR A 128 -8.56 -7.00 -6.46
N ALA A 129 -9.16 -7.54 -7.52
CA ALA A 129 -10.57 -7.92 -7.51
C ALA A 129 -10.84 -9.07 -6.53
N THR A 130 -9.83 -9.88 -6.19
CA THR A 130 -9.95 -10.97 -5.21
C THR A 130 -10.34 -10.47 -3.82
N LEU A 131 -9.98 -9.23 -3.46
CA LEU A 131 -10.40 -8.58 -2.21
C LEU A 131 -11.90 -8.30 -2.18
N LEU A 132 -12.49 -8.01 -3.34
CA LEU A 132 -13.90 -7.62 -3.47
C LEU A 132 -14.82 -8.82 -3.69
N HIS A 133 -14.38 -9.79 -4.50
CA HIS A 133 -15.24 -10.85 -5.06
C HIS A 133 -14.79 -12.26 -4.69
N GLY A 134 -13.69 -12.42 -3.95
CA GLY A 134 -13.13 -13.73 -3.61
C GLY A 134 -12.17 -14.28 -4.68
N SER A 135 -11.53 -15.41 -4.37
CA SER A 135 -10.39 -15.96 -5.13
C SER A 135 -10.76 -16.79 -6.37
N GLY A 136 -12.06 -17.00 -6.63
CA GLY A 136 -12.50 -17.99 -7.63
C GLY A 136 -12.35 -17.58 -9.11
N THR A 137 -12.14 -16.29 -9.39
CA THR A 137 -12.34 -15.74 -10.74
C THR A 137 -11.08 -15.49 -11.55
N ILE A 138 -9.89 -15.57 -10.97
CA ILE A 138 -8.63 -15.27 -11.66
C ILE A 138 -7.89 -16.54 -12.09
N SER A 139 -7.42 -16.59 -13.33
CA SER A 139 -6.60 -17.68 -13.87
C SER A 139 -5.10 -17.40 -13.74
N ALA A 140 -4.25 -18.44 -13.76
CA ALA A 140 -2.80 -18.31 -13.79
C ALA A 140 -2.31 -17.46 -14.98
N LYS A 141 -2.95 -17.61 -16.15
CA LYS A 141 -2.66 -16.80 -17.34
C LYS A 141 -2.91 -15.30 -17.11
N GLU A 142 -3.98 -14.96 -16.41
CA GLU A 142 -4.29 -13.56 -16.07
C GLU A 142 -3.31 -13.02 -15.03
N ILE A 143 -2.89 -13.81 -14.04
CA ILE A 143 -1.87 -13.41 -13.06
C ILE A 143 -0.58 -13.05 -13.78
N ARG A 144 -0.05 -13.92 -14.65
CA ARG A 144 1.18 -13.66 -15.43
C ARG A 144 1.06 -12.41 -16.31
N ARG A 145 -0.04 -12.29 -17.04
CA ARG A 145 -0.27 -11.14 -17.93
C ARG A 145 -0.32 -9.79 -17.19
N GLN A 146 -0.70 -9.78 -15.91
CA GLN A 146 -0.73 -8.56 -15.11
C GLN A 146 0.67 -8.07 -14.74
N ASP A 147 1.60 -8.97 -14.42
CA ASP A 147 2.94 -8.60 -13.99
C ASP A 147 3.72 -7.87 -15.10
N GLU A 148 3.33 -8.08 -16.35
CA GLU A 148 3.87 -7.40 -17.54
C GLU A 148 3.09 -6.12 -17.93
N SER A 149 2.13 -5.66 -17.12
CA SER A 149 1.28 -4.53 -17.47
C SER A 149 1.71 -3.20 -16.85
N ILE A 150 1.56 -2.11 -17.61
CA ILE A 150 1.77 -0.73 -17.09
C ILE A 150 0.89 -0.46 -15.89
N GLU A 151 -0.32 -1.00 -15.89
CA GLU A 151 -1.29 -0.84 -14.81
C GLU A 151 -0.77 -1.42 -13.50
N ARG A 152 -0.32 -2.67 -13.54
CA ARG A 152 0.22 -3.34 -12.36
C ARG A 152 1.47 -2.63 -11.86
N ALA A 153 2.42 -2.34 -12.75
CA ALA A 153 3.66 -1.66 -12.41
C ALA A 153 3.42 -0.25 -11.83
N ALA A 154 2.43 0.51 -12.38
CA ALA A 154 2.05 1.81 -11.84
C ALA A 154 1.41 1.71 -10.44
N ILE A 155 0.57 0.70 -10.19
CA ILE A 155 0.02 0.44 -8.85
C ILE A 155 1.14 0.07 -7.88
N THR A 156 2.03 -0.85 -8.25
CA THR A 156 3.19 -1.25 -7.43
C THR A 156 4.05 -0.05 -7.05
N LEU A 157 4.30 0.89 -7.98
CA LEU A 157 5.02 2.12 -7.67
C LEU A 157 4.32 2.97 -6.58
N THR A 158 2.99 2.91 -6.48
CA THR A 158 2.24 3.60 -5.42
C THR A 158 2.29 2.88 -4.07
N GLU A 159 2.60 1.59 -4.02
CA GLU A 159 2.61 0.77 -2.79
C GLU A 159 3.72 1.18 -1.83
N GLY A 160 4.80 1.75 -2.33
CA GLY A 160 5.79 2.43 -1.49
C GLY A 160 5.23 3.56 -0.59
N GLY A 161 3.91 3.89 -0.70
CA GLY A 161 3.18 4.73 0.25
C GLY A 161 2.94 4.05 1.62
N GLY A 162 2.93 2.72 1.72
CA GLY A 162 2.96 2.01 3.00
C GLY A 162 4.19 2.41 3.82
N GLY A 163 5.35 2.47 3.18
CA GLY A 163 6.57 2.95 3.80
C GLY A 163 6.51 4.37 4.39
N ALA A 164 5.60 5.24 3.94
CA ALA A 164 5.36 6.56 4.55
C ALA A 164 4.77 6.43 5.96
N LEU A 165 3.73 5.59 6.12
CA LEU A 165 3.14 5.31 7.42
C LEU A 165 4.16 4.67 8.37
N TYR A 166 4.82 3.63 7.90
CA TYR A 166 5.77 2.87 8.74
C TYR A 166 6.91 3.74 9.22
N ARG A 167 7.46 4.60 8.33
CA ARG A 167 8.51 5.54 8.68
C ARG A 167 8.06 6.54 9.75
N VAL A 168 6.94 7.24 9.54
CA VAL A 168 6.45 8.22 10.51
C VAL A 168 6.12 7.56 11.86
N CYS A 169 5.51 6.38 11.85
CA CYS A 169 5.21 5.65 13.08
C CYS A 169 6.46 5.15 13.79
N SER A 170 7.50 4.72 13.07
CA SER A 170 8.77 4.26 13.67
C SER A 170 9.58 5.38 14.33
N GLU A 171 9.32 6.64 13.96
CA GLU A 171 9.98 7.83 14.51
C GLU A 171 9.22 8.44 15.71
N LEU A 172 8.13 7.82 16.19
CA LEU A 172 7.37 8.29 17.35
C LEU A 172 8.18 8.18 18.66
N LYS A 173 7.77 8.96 19.65
CA LYS A 173 8.41 8.95 20.97
C LYS A 173 8.42 7.55 21.60
N THR A 174 9.52 7.20 22.24
CA THR A 174 9.82 5.84 22.73
C THR A 174 9.13 5.45 24.04
N SER A 175 8.01 6.07 24.43
CA SER A 175 7.33 5.77 25.69
C SER A 175 5.83 5.53 25.50
N GLY A 176 5.22 4.74 26.39
CA GLY A 176 3.81 4.47 26.41
C GLY A 176 3.28 3.73 25.17
N VAL A 177 2.07 4.07 24.74
CA VAL A 177 1.43 3.47 23.55
C VAL A 177 2.19 3.80 22.28
N GLU A 178 2.65 5.04 22.13
CA GLU A 178 3.39 5.48 20.95
C GLU A 178 4.75 4.77 20.83
N GLY A 179 5.43 4.48 21.94
CA GLY A 179 6.68 3.72 21.93
C GLY A 179 6.49 2.27 21.45
N ARG A 180 5.37 1.64 21.81
CA ARG A 180 5.02 0.29 21.30
C ARG A 180 4.69 0.32 19.81
N ILE A 181 3.95 1.34 19.36
CA ILE A 181 3.69 1.58 17.95
C ILE A 181 5.01 1.75 17.20
N ALA A 182 5.90 2.61 17.69
CA ALA A 182 7.19 2.87 17.04
C ALA A 182 8.00 1.60 16.84
N LYS A 183 8.08 0.74 17.86
CA LYS A 183 8.80 -0.54 17.79
C LYS A 183 8.24 -1.45 16.69
N VAL A 184 6.92 -1.69 16.71
CA VAL A 184 6.26 -2.59 15.74
C VAL A 184 6.41 -2.05 14.32
N PHE A 185 6.20 -0.75 14.11
CA PHE A 185 6.30 -0.16 12.78
C PHE A 185 7.74 0.00 12.30
N TYR A 186 8.73 0.02 13.18
CA TYR A 186 10.13 -0.10 12.83
C TYR A 186 10.46 -1.50 12.28
N ASP A 187 9.99 -2.56 12.95
CA ASP A 187 10.19 -3.93 12.49
C ASP A 187 9.56 -4.15 11.09
N ILE A 188 8.35 -3.63 10.86
CA ILE A 188 7.70 -3.69 9.54
C ILE A 188 8.49 -2.86 8.51
N LEU A 189 8.98 -1.68 8.88
CA LEU A 189 9.76 -0.82 7.97
C LEU A 189 11.04 -1.50 7.48
N LEU A 190 11.71 -2.29 8.32
CA LEU A 190 12.92 -3.01 7.94
C LEU A 190 12.66 -4.03 6.82
N ASP A 191 11.55 -4.75 6.87
CA ASP A 191 11.14 -5.69 5.82
C ASP A 191 10.83 -4.93 4.50
N GLU A 192 10.15 -3.79 4.59
CA GLU A 192 9.76 -2.97 3.44
C GLU A 192 10.93 -2.25 2.74
N VAL A 193 12.07 -2.06 3.41
CA VAL A 193 13.24 -1.39 2.79
C VAL A 193 13.76 -2.15 1.57
N GLY A 194 13.70 -3.49 1.58
CA GLY A 194 14.10 -4.35 0.45
C GLY A 194 13.21 -4.20 -0.80
N HIS A 195 11.96 -3.79 -0.63
CA HIS A 195 10.96 -3.73 -1.71
C HIS A 195 10.86 -2.39 -2.44
N LYS A 196 11.62 -1.36 -2.04
CA LYS A 196 11.43 0.05 -2.46
C LYS A 196 11.56 0.34 -3.95
N ASP A 197 12.32 -0.44 -4.71
CA ASP A 197 12.63 -0.13 -6.11
C ASP A 197 11.88 -0.99 -7.14
N SER A 198 11.06 -1.94 -6.69
CA SER A 198 10.38 -2.89 -7.58
C SER A 198 9.48 -2.21 -8.60
N GLY A 199 8.65 -1.24 -8.19
CA GLY A 199 7.74 -0.53 -9.08
C GLY A 199 8.43 0.30 -10.16
N GLY A 200 9.54 0.96 -9.81
CA GLY A 200 10.34 1.73 -10.78
C GLY A 200 11.04 0.82 -11.79
N ARG A 201 11.58 -0.31 -11.33
CA ARG A 201 12.17 -1.34 -12.22
C ARG A 201 11.14 -1.95 -13.15
N ALA A 202 9.97 -2.30 -12.64
CA ALA A 202 8.88 -2.87 -13.45
C ALA A 202 8.37 -1.90 -14.54
N LEU A 203 8.29 -0.60 -14.26
CA LEU A 203 7.87 0.41 -15.26
C LEU A 203 8.92 0.69 -16.33
N ALA A 204 10.20 0.49 -16.04
CA ALA A 204 11.29 0.88 -16.94
C ALA A 204 11.21 0.25 -18.36
N PRO A 205 10.94 -1.03 -18.53
CA PRO A 205 10.77 -1.66 -19.84
C PRO A 205 9.44 -1.32 -20.52
N LEU A 206 8.42 -0.91 -19.76
CA LEU A 206 7.04 -0.74 -20.25
C LEU A 206 6.74 0.68 -20.72
N VAL A 207 7.33 1.70 -20.11
CA VAL A 207 7.07 3.12 -20.42
C VAL A 207 8.02 3.60 -21.52
N LYS A 208 7.64 3.44 -22.76
CA LYS A 208 8.44 3.79 -23.97
C LYS A 208 7.96 5.07 -24.63
N THR A 209 6.66 5.31 -24.65
CA THR A 209 6.02 6.44 -25.34
C THR A 209 5.43 7.46 -24.37
N GLN A 210 5.02 8.62 -24.90
CA GLN A 210 4.27 9.61 -24.12
C GLN A 210 2.91 9.06 -23.68
N ALA A 211 2.24 8.28 -24.52
CA ALA A 211 0.97 7.63 -24.17
C ALA A 211 1.11 6.66 -22.99
N ASP A 212 2.20 5.87 -22.94
CA ASP A 212 2.50 4.98 -21.82
C ASP A 212 2.71 5.78 -20.52
N PHE A 213 3.47 6.90 -20.62
CA PHE A 213 3.68 7.80 -19.51
C PHE A 213 2.36 8.38 -19.00
N ASP A 214 1.51 8.89 -19.87
CA ASP A 214 0.23 9.52 -19.50
C ASP A 214 -0.70 8.49 -18.86
N ARG A 215 -0.72 7.25 -19.38
CA ARG A 215 -1.45 6.12 -18.80
C ARG A 215 -0.98 5.80 -17.38
N ALA A 216 0.32 5.61 -17.18
CA ALA A 216 0.90 5.33 -15.88
C ALA A 216 0.67 6.48 -14.88
N ALA A 217 0.87 7.74 -15.31
CA ALA A 217 0.66 8.93 -14.50
C ALA A 217 -0.81 9.06 -14.04
N LYS A 218 -1.77 8.79 -14.93
CA LYS A 218 -3.20 8.78 -14.59
C LYS A 218 -3.51 7.78 -13.48
N ILE A 219 -2.99 6.55 -13.59
CA ILE A 219 -3.20 5.48 -12.61
C ILE A 219 -2.58 5.87 -11.26
N ILE A 220 -1.34 6.37 -11.27
CA ILE A 220 -0.66 6.84 -10.04
C ILE A 220 -1.49 7.94 -9.37
N CYS A 221 -1.96 8.94 -10.11
CA CYS A 221 -2.78 10.02 -9.54
C CYS A 221 -4.09 9.49 -8.95
N GLU A 222 -4.80 8.60 -9.66
CA GLU A 222 -6.10 8.09 -9.22
C GLU A 222 -5.95 7.20 -7.97
N VAL A 223 -5.00 6.28 -7.99
CA VAL A 223 -4.75 5.37 -6.87
C VAL A 223 -4.21 6.13 -5.66
N SER A 224 -3.19 6.99 -5.84
CA SER A 224 -2.59 7.72 -4.74
C SER A 224 -3.52 8.79 -4.18
N GLY A 225 -4.26 9.53 -5.01
CA GLY A 225 -5.26 10.50 -4.55
C GLY A 225 -6.36 9.84 -3.72
N GLN A 226 -6.80 8.63 -4.09
CA GLN A 226 -7.74 7.86 -3.26
C GLN A 226 -7.07 7.34 -1.98
N ARG A 227 -5.78 6.99 -2.02
CA ARG A 227 -5.01 6.58 -0.85
C ARG A 227 -4.90 7.72 0.18
N LEU A 228 -4.71 8.98 -0.24
CA LEU A 228 -4.75 10.12 0.67
C LEU A 228 -6.10 10.21 1.42
N ARG A 229 -7.22 10.02 0.71
CA ARG A 229 -8.56 10.01 1.33
C ARG A 229 -8.72 8.87 2.33
N MET A 230 -8.25 7.69 1.96
CA MET A 230 -8.25 6.51 2.83
C MET A 230 -7.38 6.74 4.07
N ARG A 231 -6.17 7.29 3.91
CA ARG A 231 -5.29 7.58 5.05
C ARG A 231 -5.88 8.63 5.98
N ASN A 232 -6.49 9.68 5.42
CA ASN A 232 -7.16 10.70 6.23
C ASN A 232 -8.34 10.14 7.03
N GLU A 233 -9.16 9.25 6.43
CA GLU A 233 -10.23 8.54 7.14
C GLU A 233 -9.69 7.59 8.22
N GLN A 234 -8.63 6.85 7.93
CA GLN A 234 -7.99 5.93 8.86
C GLN A 234 -7.58 6.63 10.16
N PHE A 235 -7.03 7.82 10.05
CA PHE A 235 -6.61 8.65 11.17
C PHE A 235 -7.71 9.59 11.72
N GLY A 236 -8.98 9.36 11.37
CA GLY A 236 -10.09 10.14 11.91
C GLY A 236 -10.16 11.57 11.38
N PHE A 237 -9.76 11.77 10.13
CA PHE A 237 -9.81 13.05 9.40
C PHE A 237 -8.98 14.18 10.04
N PRO A 238 -7.66 13.99 10.26
CA PRO A 238 -6.80 15.03 10.80
C PRO A 238 -6.70 16.27 9.90
N LEU A 239 -6.94 16.12 8.60
CA LEU A 239 -6.98 17.21 7.63
C LEU A 239 -8.40 17.46 7.12
N SER A 240 -8.73 18.73 6.89
CA SER A 240 -9.96 19.16 6.22
C SER A 240 -9.96 18.73 4.74
N LYS A 241 -11.14 18.75 4.11
CA LYS A 241 -11.29 18.47 2.67
C LYS A 241 -10.42 19.39 1.80
N ASN A 242 -10.33 20.69 2.15
CA ASN A 242 -9.54 21.65 1.40
C ASN A 242 -8.03 21.39 1.52
N GLN A 243 -7.54 21.09 2.72
CA GLN A 243 -6.13 20.72 2.95
C GLN A 243 -5.77 19.45 2.18
N LEU A 244 -6.64 18.44 2.20
CA LEU A 244 -6.42 17.20 1.47
C LEU A 244 -6.41 17.42 -0.05
N ALA A 245 -7.31 18.26 -0.58
CA ALA A 245 -7.35 18.62 -1.99
C ALA A 245 -6.09 19.41 -2.41
N GLU A 246 -5.56 20.25 -1.53
CA GLU A 246 -4.30 20.97 -1.77
C GLU A 246 -3.10 20.02 -1.82
N LEU A 247 -3.00 19.05 -0.90
CA LEU A 247 -1.95 18.03 -0.95
C LEU A 247 -2.00 17.23 -2.26
N ASP A 248 -3.18 16.80 -2.68
CA ASP A 248 -3.40 16.08 -3.94
C ASP A 248 -2.93 16.92 -5.14
N ARG A 249 -3.33 18.20 -5.21
CA ARG A 249 -2.94 19.13 -6.28
C ARG A 249 -1.43 19.37 -6.33
N ARG A 250 -0.79 19.57 -5.18
CA ARG A 250 0.67 19.74 -5.09
C ARG A 250 1.41 18.50 -5.57
N ALA A 251 0.95 17.31 -5.18
CA ALA A 251 1.54 16.05 -5.63
C ALA A 251 1.43 15.92 -7.16
N GLN A 252 0.26 16.20 -7.76
CA GLN A 252 0.08 16.20 -9.21
C GLN A 252 0.99 17.23 -9.92
N GLY A 253 1.20 18.37 -9.29
CA GLY A 253 2.07 19.44 -9.81
C GLY A 253 3.55 19.06 -9.89
N ALA A 254 4.00 18.05 -9.15
CA ALA A 254 5.42 17.62 -9.12
C ALA A 254 5.95 17.13 -10.48
N VAL A 255 5.06 16.78 -11.41
CA VAL A 255 5.41 16.31 -12.77
C VAL A 255 5.18 17.36 -13.83
N LYS A 256 4.29 18.31 -13.58
CA LYS A 256 4.10 19.48 -14.43
C LYS A 256 5.27 20.42 -14.12
N GLY A 257 6.39 20.29 -14.85
CA GLY A 257 7.55 21.18 -14.67
C GLY A 257 7.07 22.63 -14.58
N ARG A 258 7.76 23.43 -13.72
CA ARG A 258 7.60 24.89 -13.76
C ARG A 258 7.84 25.33 -15.21
N ARG A 259 6.78 25.77 -15.89
CA ARG A 259 6.92 26.55 -17.12
C ARG A 259 7.56 27.87 -16.79
#